data_dd403be96d8062db4be7d28973e5dada
#
_entry.id   dd403be96d8062db4be7d28973e5dada
#
_cell.length_a   1.000
_cell.length_b   1.000
_cell.length_c   1.000
_cell.angle_alpha   90.00
_cell.angle_beta   90.00
_cell.angle_gamma   90.00
#
_symmetry.space_group_name_H-M   'P 1'
#
loop_
_entity.id
_entity.type
_entity.pdbx_description
1 polymer ?
#
loop_
_entity_poly.entity_id
_entity_poly.type
_entity_poly.pdbx_seq_one_letter_code
_entity_poly.pdbx_strand_id
1 'polypeptide(L)' 'LAGFAAYQVVDDDVVFTHTEVDPAFEGRGVGGALARGALDEVAQDDSLRVVPRCPFIKAWIARHPDYAALVRPTPP' A
#
# COMPACT_ATOMS: atom_id res chain seq x y z
N LEU A 1 -18.63 -2.27 4.37
CA LEU A 1 -17.22 -2.05 4.11
C LEU A 1 -16.90 -2.33 2.65
N ALA A 2 -16.39 -1.33 1.93
CA ALA A 2 -16.10 -1.46 0.51
C ALA A 2 -14.83 -2.28 0.24
N GLY A 3 -13.89 -2.28 1.18
CA GLY A 3 -12.65 -3.03 1.07
C GLY A 3 -11.69 -2.68 2.19
N PHE A 4 -10.51 -3.32 2.16
CA PHE A 4 -9.47 -3.05 3.16
C PHE A 4 -8.09 -3.42 2.63
N ALA A 5 -7.07 -2.82 3.24
CA ALA A 5 -5.67 -3.19 3.03
C ALA A 5 -5.11 -3.69 4.36
N ALA A 6 -4.66 -4.95 4.39
CA ALA A 6 -4.07 -5.55 5.58
C ALA A 6 -2.56 -5.28 5.61
N TYR A 7 -2.05 -4.99 6.79
CA TYR A 7 -0.63 -4.72 6.97
C TYR A 7 -0.16 -5.15 8.37
N GLN A 8 1.15 -5.29 8.51
CA GLN A 8 1.81 -5.51 9.79
C GLN A 8 2.94 -4.51 9.92
N VAL A 9 3.16 -4.01 11.13
CA VAL A 9 4.29 -3.12 11.42
C VAL A 9 5.36 -3.93 12.12
N VAL A 10 6.54 -3.99 11.52
CA VAL A 10 7.72 -4.68 12.07
C VAL A 10 8.85 -3.66 12.10
N ASP A 11 9.26 -3.26 13.29
CA ASP A 11 10.20 -2.15 13.47
C ASP A 11 9.67 -0.89 12.78
N ASP A 12 10.38 -0.36 11.79
CA ASP A 12 9.95 0.79 11.00
C ASP A 12 9.36 0.41 9.64
N ASP A 13 9.10 -0.88 9.44
CA ASP A 13 8.55 -1.38 8.18
C ASP A 13 7.04 -1.60 8.30
N VAL A 14 6.28 -1.01 7.38
CA VAL A 14 4.86 -1.28 7.21
C VAL A 14 4.74 -2.29 6.07
N VAL A 15 4.47 -3.53 6.42
CA VAL A 15 4.42 -4.64 5.48
C VAL A 15 2.98 -4.84 5.03
N PHE A 16 2.67 -4.45 3.80
CA PHE A 16 1.34 -4.68 3.22
C PHE A 16 1.26 -6.11 2.69
N THR A 17 0.32 -6.88 3.23
CA THR A 17 0.21 -8.31 2.95
C THR A 17 -0.94 -8.67 2.03
N HIS A 18 -2.05 -7.93 2.10
CA HIS A 18 -3.26 -8.28 1.36
C HIS A 18 -4.16 -7.07 1.19
N THR A 19 -4.83 -7.00 0.05
CA THR A 19 -5.85 -5.98 -0.23
C THR A 19 -7.08 -6.67 -0.77
N GLU A 20 -8.25 -6.35 -0.22
CA GLU A 20 -9.53 -6.86 -0.70
C GLU A 20 -10.48 -5.72 -1.00
N VAL A 21 -11.24 -5.88 -2.09
CA VAL A 21 -12.34 -4.99 -2.45
C VAL A 21 -13.60 -5.83 -2.55
N ASP A 22 -14.67 -5.40 -1.90
CA ASP A 22 -15.96 -6.07 -2.00
C ASP A 22 -16.39 -6.11 -3.47
N PRO A 23 -16.81 -7.27 -4.00
CA PRO A 23 -17.20 -7.38 -5.40
C PRO A 23 -18.27 -6.37 -5.85
N ALA A 24 -19.11 -5.91 -4.95
CA ALA A 24 -20.12 -4.91 -5.25
C ALA A 24 -19.51 -3.55 -5.60
N PHE A 25 -18.24 -3.32 -5.24
CA PHE A 25 -17.55 -2.05 -5.47
C PHE A 25 -16.41 -2.16 -6.48
N GLU A 26 -16.22 -3.32 -7.09
CA GLU A 26 -15.19 -3.49 -8.12
C GLU A 26 -15.46 -2.57 -9.31
N GLY A 27 -14.38 -2.02 -9.89
CA GLY A 27 -14.49 -1.12 -11.02
C GLY A 27 -14.80 0.32 -10.64
N ARG A 28 -14.93 0.64 -9.35
CA ARG A 28 -15.24 1.99 -8.87
C ARG A 28 -14.04 2.74 -8.31
N GLY A 29 -12.83 2.21 -8.52
CA GLY A 29 -11.62 2.84 -8.02
C GLY A 29 -11.38 2.68 -6.52
N VAL A 30 -12.11 1.80 -5.84
CA VAL A 30 -11.97 1.58 -4.40
C VAL A 30 -10.57 1.06 -4.06
N GLY A 31 -10.05 0.11 -4.83
CA GLY A 31 -8.71 -0.44 -4.60
C GLY A 31 -7.63 0.64 -4.67
N GLY A 32 -7.72 1.53 -5.67
CA GLY A 32 -6.80 2.66 -5.80
C GLY A 32 -6.92 3.65 -4.65
N ALA A 33 -8.15 3.92 -4.21
CA ALA A 33 -8.39 4.80 -3.07
C ALA A 33 -7.82 4.22 -1.77
N LEU A 34 -7.96 2.89 -1.56
CA LEU A 34 -7.37 2.21 -0.42
C LEU A 34 -5.85 2.30 -0.43
N ALA A 35 -5.23 2.05 -1.59
CA ALA A 35 -3.78 2.13 -1.73
C ALA A 35 -3.27 3.54 -1.43
N ARG A 36 -3.89 4.55 -2.05
CA ARG A 36 -3.50 5.94 -1.84
C ARG A 36 -3.65 6.36 -0.39
N GLY A 37 -4.79 6.06 0.23
CA GLY A 37 -5.05 6.42 1.62
C GLY A 37 -4.08 5.77 2.58
N ALA A 38 -3.83 4.48 2.41
CA ALA A 38 -2.89 3.75 3.28
C ALA A 38 -1.45 4.26 3.13
N LEU A 39 -1.02 4.50 1.90
CA LEU A 39 0.34 4.98 1.64
C LEU A 39 0.53 6.43 2.07
N ASP A 40 -0.49 7.28 1.91
CA ASP A 40 -0.44 8.66 2.39
C ASP A 40 -0.32 8.70 3.91
N GLU A 41 -0.96 7.79 4.61
CA GLU A 41 -0.86 7.69 6.05
C GLU A 41 0.55 7.30 6.49
N VAL A 42 1.16 6.33 5.80
CA VAL A 42 2.57 5.97 6.06
C VAL A 42 3.50 7.15 5.80
N ALA A 43 3.23 7.93 4.76
CA ALA A 43 4.06 9.07 4.38
C ALA A 43 4.09 10.18 5.43
N GLN A 44 3.14 10.21 6.36
CA GLN A 44 3.11 11.18 7.44
C GLN A 44 4.20 10.97 8.49
N ASP A 45 4.80 9.79 8.51
CA ASP A 45 5.88 9.46 9.44
C ASP A 45 7.14 9.11 8.65
N ASP A 46 8.11 10.02 8.67
CA ASP A 46 9.36 9.86 7.89
C ASP A 46 10.20 8.67 8.32
N SER A 47 9.96 8.14 9.53
CA SER A 47 10.71 6.97 10.01
C SER A 47 10.20 5.66 9.41
N LEU A 48 8.98 5.64 8.86
CA LEU A 48 8.38 4.43 8.32
C LEU A 48 8.74 4.21 6.86
N ARG A 49 8.82 2.93 6.48
CA ARG A 49 9.03 2.51 5.09
C ARG A 49 8.03 1.41 4.75
N VAL A 50 7.70 1.32 3.46
CA VAL A 50 6.72 0.35 2.95
C VAL A 50 7.45 -0.88 2.41
N VAL A 51 6.96 -2.06 2.79
CA VAL A 51 7.38 -3.33 2.19
C VAL A 51 6.15 -3.91 1.49
N PRO A 52 6.04 -3.76 0.16
CA PRO A 52 4.82 -4.15 -0.56
C PRO A 52 4.87 -5.63 -0.95
N ARG A 53 4.47 -6.50 -0.05
CA ARG A 53 4.32 -7.93 -0.34
C ARG A 53 3.02 -8.25 -1.05
N CYS A 54 2.02 -7.37 -0.92
CA CYS A 54 0.76 -7.50 -1.62
C CYS A 54 0.97 -7.14 -3.10
N PRO A 55 0.67 -8.04 -4.05
CA PRO A 55 0.85 -7.75 -5.48
C PRO A 55 0.07 -6.53 -5.96
N PHE A 56 -1.10 -6.27 -5.39
CA PHE A 56 -1.91 -5.12 -5.76
C PHE A 56 -1.22 -3.81 -5.40
N ILE A 57 -0.74 -3.71 -4.15
CA ILE A 57 -0.04 -2.50 -3.67
C ILE A 57 1.25 -2.30 -4.46
N LYS A 58 1.99 -3.37 -4.71
CA LYS A 58 3.24 -3.32 -5.48
C LYS A 58 2.99 -2.78 -6.89
N ALA A 59 1.97 -3.29 -7.57
CA ALA A 59 1.62 -2.85 -8.92
C ALA A 59 1.12 -1.40 -8.91
N TRP A 60 0.36 -1.02 -7.88
CA TRP A 60 -0.16 0.34 -7.76
C TRP A 60 1.00 1.34 -7.64
N ILE A 61 1.98 1.05 -6.78
CA ILE A 61 3.17 1.90 -6.61
C ILE A 61 3.95 2.02 -7.91
N ALA A 62 4.08 0.92 -8.67
CA ALA A 62 4.77 0.94 -9.95
C ALA A 62 4.12 1.92 -10.94
N ARG A 63 2.80 2.11 -10.85
CA ARG A 63 2.07 3.05 -11.69
C ARG A 63 1.98 4.46 -11.11
N HIS A 64 2.44 4.64 -9.87
CA HIS A 64 2.40 5.92 -9.17
C HIS A 64 3.78 6.20 -8.57
N PRO A 65 4.76 6.58 -9.43
CA PRO A 65 6.16 6.69 -9.00
C PRO A 65 6.39 7.71 -7.88
N ASP A 66 5.47 8.62 -7.63
CA ASP A 66 5.53 9.55 -6.51
C ASP A 66 5.63 8.84 -5.16
N TYR A 67 5.14 7.60 -5.10
CA TYR A 67 5.16 6.80 -3.88
C TYR A 67 6.36 5.87 -3.76
N ALA A 68 7.21 5.83 -4.79
CA ALA A 68 8.38 4.93 -4.79
C ALA A 68 9.36 5.23 -3.66
N ALA A 69 9.45 6.49 -3.23
CA ALA A 69 10.35 6.90 -2.16
C ALA A 69 9.98 6.30 -0.79
N LEU A 70 8.72 5.85 -0.62
CA LEU A 70 8.27 5.22 0.61
C LEU A 70 8.74 3.77 0.73
N VAL A 71 9.05 3.14 -0.39
CA VAL A 71 9.39 1.71 -0.42
C VAL A 71 10.80 1.51 0.13
N ARG A 72 10.95 0.53 1.04
CA ARG A 72 12.26 0.16 1.57
C ARG A 72 13.10 -0.40 0.42
N PRO A 73 14.32 0.13 0.20
CA PRO A 73 15.19 -0.40 -0.84
C PRO A 73 15.50 -1.88 -0.62
N THR A 74 15.42 -2.66 -1.71
CA THR A 74 15.80 -4.07 -1.67
C THR A 74 17.31 -4.15 -1.87
N PRO A 75 18.06 -4.90 -1.04
CA PRO A 75 19.49 -5.11 -1.26
C PRO A 75 19.74 -5.74 -2.63
N PRO A 76 20.82 -5.34 -3.31
CA PRO A 76 21.17 -5.97 -4.59
C PRO A 76 21.56 -7.43 -4.45
#